data_1eeb0ad501d6707f68e325ac418e43ca
#
_entry.id   1eeb0ad501d6707f68e325ac418e43ca
#
_cell.length_a   1.000
_cell.length_b   1.000
_cell.length_c   1.000
_cell.angle_alpha   90.00
_cell.angle_beta   90.00
_cell.angle_gamma   90.00
#
_symmetry.space_group_name_H-M   'P 1'
#
loop_
_entity.id
_entity.type
_entity.pdbx_description
1 polymer ?
#
loop_
_entity_poly.entity_id
_entity_poly.type
_entity_poly.pdbx_seq_one_letter_code
_entity_poly.pdbx_strand_id
1 'polypeptide(L)'
;TELYTMMRYLQHDMLKRNSLTHFDCWASAFGETTTAIELAPEGTGYRARTRFAKFFNLPELMNLFREAADIKTADQLNLPTPTAIYHTEVTQPTALQQQMVQELSERAAKVHAGSVDASTDNMLKITSDGRKLGLDQRVINPDLPDDPNSKVNLCVDNIHRIWQDGQAEKLTQL
;
A
#
# COMPACT_ATOMS: atom_id res chain seq x y z
N THR A 1 11.25 -4.28 -9.20
CA THR A 1 12.53 -4.31 -8.46
C THR A 1 12.75 -5.63 -7.74
N GLU A 2 11.72 -6.20 -7.09
CA GLU A 2 11.85 -7.45 -6.31
C GLU A 2 12.31 -8.62 -7.18
N LEU A 3 11.70 -8.83 -8.36
CA LEU A 3 12.09 -9.89 -9.29
C LEU A 3 13.56 -9.76 -9.73
N TYR A 4 14.02 -8.54 -10.06
CA TYR A 4 15.44 -8.32 -10.38
C TYR A 4 16.36 -8.68 -9.19
N THR A 5 15.96 -8.32 -7.98
CA THR A 5 16.73 -8.65 -6.78
C THR A 5 16.83 -10.17 -6.59
N MET A 6 15.72 -10.90 -6.78
CA MET A 6 15.73 -12.37 -6.73
C MET A 6 16.65 -12.96 -7.81
N MET A 7 16.54 -12.50 -9.06
CA MET A 7 17.40 -12.95 -10.15
C MET A 7 18.87 -12.65 -9.89
N ARG A 8 19.17 -11.50 -9.25
CA ARG A 8 20.54 -11.14 -8.90
C ARG A 8 21.19 -12.11 -7.89
N TYR A 9 20.40 -12.63 -6.96
CA TYR A 9 20.87 -13.63 -6.00
C TYR A 9 20.90 -15.05 -6.58
N LEU A 10 19.90 -15.41 -7.35
CA LEU A 10 19.74 -16.80 -7.82
C LEU A 10 20.43 -17.06 -9.17
N GLN A 11 20.59 -16.04 -10.01
CA GLN A 11 20.97 -16.19 -11.42
C GLN A 11 22.05 -15.17 -11.85
N HIS A 12 22.97 -14.81 -10.96
CA HIS A 12 23.96 -13.76 -11.24
C HIS A 12 24.75 -14.01 -12.52
N ASP A 13 25.19 -15.26 -12.75
CA ASP A 13 25.99 -15.61 -13.94
C ASP A 13 25.15 -15.54 -15.23
N MET A 14 23.86 -15.87 -15.16
CA MET A 14 22.94 -15.69 -16.27
C MET A 14 22.75 -14.21 -16.60
N LEU A 15 22.55 -13.36 -15.59
CA LEU A 15 22.45 -11.91 -15.77
C LEU A 15 23.74 -11.34 -16.37
N LYS A 16 24.91 -11.83 -15.97
CA LYS A 16 26.22 -11.42 -16.50
C LYS A 16 26.36 -11.80 -17.97
N ARG A 17 26.01 -13.03 -18.34
CA ARG A 17 26.07 -13.50 -19.74
C ARG A 17 25.18 -12.69 -20.69
N ASN A 18 24.04 -12.19 -20.16
CA ASN A 18 23.09 -11.40 -20.95
C ASN A 18 23.28 -9.87 -20.80
N SER A 19 24.34 -9.42 -20.13
CA SER A 19 24.62 -7.98 -19.87
C SER A 19 23.52 -7.28 -19.05
N LEU A 20 22.84 -8.02 -18.17
CA LEU A 20 21.69 -7.57 -17.36
C LEU A 20 22.04 -7.40 -15.88
N THR A 21 23.33 -7.32 -15.54
CA THR A 21 23.79 -7.22 -14.14
C THR A 21 23.46 -5.89 -13.47
N HIS A 22 23.30 -4.83 -14.26
CA HIS A 22 22.84 -3.54 -13.75
C HIS A 22 21.31 -3.42 -13.86
N PHE A 23 20.72 -2.85 -12.82
CA PHE A 23 19.25 -2.70 -12.79
C PHE A 23 18.70 -1.94 -14.01
N ASP A 24 19.38 -0.87 -14.43
CA ASP A 24 18.92 -0.05 -15.56
C ASP A 24 18.92 -0.84 -16.88
N CYS A 25 19.92 -1.71 -17.08
CA CYS A 25 19.96 -2.58 -18.27
C CYS A 25 18.82 -3.60 -18.24
N TRP A 26 18.60 -4.22 -17.08
CA TRP A 26 17.50 -5.16 -16.89
C TRP A 26 16.13 -4.47 -17.03
N ALA A 27 15.97 -3.28 -16.43
CA ALA A 27 14.76 -2.49 -16.52
C ALA A 27 14.47 -2.03 -17.95
N SER A 28 15.50 -1.66 -18.72
CA SER A 28 15.35 -1.33 -20.14
C SER A 28 14.94 -2.52 -21.00
N ALA A 29 15.34 -3.74 -20.61
CA ALA A 29 15.01 -4.96 -21.35
C ALA A 29 13.60 -5.49 -21.03
N PHE A 30 13.11 -5.27 -19.81
CA PHE A 30 11.87 -5.92 -19.34
C PHE A 30 10.86 -4.98 -18.70
N GLY A 31 11.22 -3.72 -18.51
CA GLY A 31 10.41 -2.77 -17.75
C GLY A 31 9.74 -1.71 -18.60
N GLU A 32 8.49 -1.46 -18.30
CA GLU A 32 7.72 -0.37 -18.88
C GLU A 32 7.37 0.63 -17.78
N THR A 33 7.70 1.90 -18.02
CA THR A 33 7.31 2.98 -17.13
C THR A 33 6.00 3.59 -17.61
N THR A 34 5.12 3.88 -16.65
CA THR A 34 3.88 4.61 -16.91
C THR A 34 3.86 5.90 -16.12
N THR A 35 3.42 6.97 -16.76
CA THR A 35 3.17 8.24 -16.08
C THR A 35 1.69 8.36 -15.76
N ALA A 36 1.38 8.45 -14.47
CA ALA A 36 0.02 8.67 -13.98
C ALA A 36 -0.09 10.06 -13.34
N ILE A 37 -1.23 10.68 -13.52
CA ILE A 37 -1.60 11.89 -12.79
C ILE A 37 -2.24 11.42 -11.47
N GLU A 38 -1.65 11.80 -10.35
CA GLU A 38 -2.13 11.46 -9.02
C GLU A 38 -2.34 12.72 -8.18
N LEU A 39 -3.23 12.64 -7.19
CA LEU A 39 -3.41 13.71 -6.23
C LEU A 39 -2.11 13.93 -5.47
N ALA A 40 -1.71 15.19 -5.32
CA ALA A 40 -0.54 15.53 -4.53
C ALA A 40 -0.75 15.13 -3.06
N PRO A 41 0.30 14.70 -2.34
CA PRO A 41 0.19 14.28 -0.93
C PRO A 41 -0.37 15.37 -0.01
N GLU A 42 -0.21 16.61 -0.42
CA GLU A 42 -0.73 17.79 0.28
C GLU A 42 -2.26 17.90 0.20
N GLY A 43 -2.93 17.05 -0.60
CA GLY A 43 -4.37 17.09 -0.81
C GLY A 43 -4.83 18.20 -1.76
N THR A 44 -3.90 18.99 -2.29
CA THR A 44 -4.19 20.11 -3.20
C THR A 44 -3.47 19.94 -4.52
N GLY A 45 -4.25 19.89 -5.61
CA GLY A 45 -3.69 19.76 -6.96
C GLY A 45 -3.28 18.35 -7.35
N TYR A 46 -2.77 18.24 -8.58
CA TYR A 46 -2.36 16.98 -9.18
C TYR A 46 -0.91 17.07 -9.62
N ARG A 47 -0.21 15.93 -9.54
CA ARG A 47 1.16 15.80 -10.04
C ARG A 47 1.28 14.61 -11.00
N ALA A 48 2.08 14.77 -12.02
CA ALA A 48 2.49 13.67 -12.88
C ALA A 48 3.62 12.88 -12.18
N ARG A 49 3.48 11.57 -12.08
CA ARG A 49 4.53 10.69 -11.55
C ARG A 49 4.74 9.49 -12.45
N THR A 50 5.99 9.35 -12.90
CA THR A 50 6.43 8.20 -13.69
C THR A 50 6.94 7.11 -12.75
N ARG A 51 6.42 5.90 -12.92
CA ARG A 51 6.82 4.72 -12.16
C ARG A 51 7.03 3.54 -13.09
N PHE A 52 7.93 2.66 -12.69
CA PHE A 52 8.01 1.32 -13.24
C PHE A 52 6.73 0.57 -12.83
N ALA A 53 5.85 0.28 -13.78
CA ALA A 53 4.51 -0.21 -13.47
C ALA A 53 4.17 -1.52 -14.16
N LYS A 54 4.81 -1.82 -15.29
CA LYS A 54 4.50 -3.00 -16.08
C LYS A 54 5.76 -3.69 -16.54
N PHE A 55 5.60 -4.92 -16.98
CA PHE A 55 6.64 -5.65 -17.71
C PHE A 55 6.25 -5.72 -19.20
N PHE A 56 7.22 -5.48 -20.05
CA PHE A 56 7.14 -5.91 -21.44
C PHE A 56 8.10 -7.07 -21.65
N ASN A 57 8.01 -7.76 -22.78
CA ASN A 57 8.79 -8.97 -23.05
C ASN A 57 8.71 -10.02 -21.91
N LEU A 58 7.53 -10.13 -21.32
CA LEU A 58 7.28 -11.02 -20.19
C LEU A 58 7.59 -12.50 -20.50
N PRO A 59 7.31 -13.05 -21.70
CA PRO A 59 7.64 -14.44 -22.02
C PRO A 59 9.13 -14.75 -21.90
N GLU A 60 10.00 -13.87 -22.36
CA GLU A 60 11.45 -14.04 -22.27
C GLU A 60 11.93 -13.92 -20.82
N LEU A 61 11.46 -12.90 -20.08
CA LEU A 61 11.75 -12.74 -18.67
C LEU A 61 11.36 -13.99 -17.88
N MET A 62 10.18 -14.54 -18.12
CA MET A 62 9.69 -15.74 -17.44
C MET A 62 10.48 -16.99 -17.83
N ASN A 63 10.92 -17.10 -19.07
CA ASN A 63 11.79 -18.22 -19.50
C ASN A 63 13.14 -18.17 -18.80
N LEU A 64 13.76 -16.98 -18.72
CA LEU A 64 15.00 -16.79 -17.97
C LEU A 64 14.82 -17.13 -16.49
N PHE A 65 13.72 -16.67 -15.87
CA PHE A 65 13.50 -16.90 -14.45
C PHE A 65 13.20 -18.37 -14.13
N ARG A 66 12.53 -19.10 -15.02
CA ARG A 66 12.26 -20.54 -14.87
C ARG A 66 13.50 -21.41 -14.81
N GLU A 67 14.66 -20.94 -15.27
CA GLU A 67 15.92 -21.68 -15.11
C GLU A 67 16.31 -21.88 -13.64
N ALA A 68 15.84 -21.01 -12.74
CA ALA A 68 16.17 -21.05 -11.31
C ALA A 68 14.95 -21.12 -10.38
N ALA A 69 13.73 -21.08 -10.93
CA ALA A 69 12.51 -21.04 -10.13
C ALA A 69 11.40 -21.94 -10.71
N ASP A 70 10.75 -22.70 -9.86
CA ASP A 70 9.49 -23.38 -10.22
C ASP A 70 8.33 -22.42 -10.01
N ILE A 71 7.65 -22.08 -11.11
CA ILE A 71 6.56 -21.10 -11.12
C ILE A 71 5.25 -21.84 -11.31
N LYS A 72 4.39 -21.72 -10.32
CA LYS A 72 3.01 -22.22 -10.36
C LYS A 72 2.04 -21.06 -10.21
N THR A 73 1.10 -20.96 -11.13
CA THR A 73 -0.03 -20.02 -11.01
C THR A 73 -1.14 -20.63 -10.14
N ALA A 74 -2.06 -19.79 -9.66
CA ALA A 74 -3.19 -20.25 -8.83
C ALA A 74 -4.01 -21.34 -9.51
N ASP A 75 -4.24 -21.20 -10.83
CA ASP A 75 -4.99 -22.17 -11.64
C ASP A 75 -4.30 -23.52 -11.74
N GLN A 76 -2.95 -23.55 -11.70
CA GLN A 76 -2.16 -24.80 -11.73
C GLN A 76 -2.11 -25.51 -10.38
N LEU A 77 -2.31 -24.77 -9.31
CA LEU A 77 -2.24 -25.30 -7.95
C LEU A 77 -3.54 -25.96 -7.51
N ASN A 78 -4.68 -25.68 -8.15
CA ASN A 78 -6.00 -26.20 -7.79
C ASN A 78 -6.29 -26.11 -6.28
N LEU A 79 -5.88 -25.00 -5.65
CA LEU A 79 -6.07 -24.81 -4.23
C LEU A 79 -7.57 -24.65 -3.92
N PRO A 80 -8.07 -25.25 -2.84
CA PRO A 80 -9.43 -25.04 -2.38
C PRO A 80 -9.53 -23.62 -1.78
N THR A 81 -9.74 -22.64 -2.64
CA THR A 81 -9.90 -21.24 -2.22
C THR A 81 -11.37 -20.94 -1.94
N PRO A 82 -11.72 -20.33 -0.81
CA PRO A 82 -13.08 -19.92 -0.54
C PRO A 82 -13.50 -18.79 -1.46
N THR A 83 -14.79 -18.71 -1.76
CA THR A 83 -15.35 -17.56 -2.45
C THR A 83 -15.42 -16.38 -1.49
N ALA A 84 -14.69 -15.31 -1.81
CA ALA A 84 -14.71 -14.08 -1.02
C ALA A 84 -15.95 -13.24 -1.32
N ILE A 85 -16.67 -12.83 -0.27
CA ILE A 85 -17.75 -11.84 -0.34
C ILE A 85 -17.21 -10.57 0.31
N TYR A 86 -17.15 -9.48 -0.47
CA TYR A 86 -16.61 -8.20 -0.01
C TYR A 86 -17.75 -7.29 0.44
N HIS A 87 -17.71 -6.86 1.71
CA HIS A 87 -18.57 -5.83 2.24
C HIS A 87 -17.73 -4.59 2.56
N THR A 88 -18.16 -3.43 2.07
CA THR A 88 -17.48 -2.17 2.32
C THR A 88 -18.29 -1.32 3.28
N GLU A 89 -17.73 -1.08 4.45
CA GLU A 89 -18.29 -0.17 5.44
C GLU A 89 -17.59 1.20 5.34
N VAL A 90 -18.38 2.26 5.33
CA VAL A 90 -17.88 3.63 5.16
C VAL A 90 -18.28 4.48 6.35
N THR A 91 -17.31 5.07 7.04
CA THR A 91 -17.54 6.04 8.09
C THR A 91 -17.50 7.47 7.55
N GLN A 92 -18.29 8.36 8.13
CA GLN A 92 -18.25 9.78 7.81
C GLN A 92 -17.33 10.51 8.80
N PRO A 93 -16.44 11.41 8.34
CA PRO A 93 -15.56 12.15 9.23
C PRO A 93 -16.34 13.15 10.08
N THR A 94 -15.98 13.29 11.35
CA THR A 94 -16.48 14.34 12.23
C THR A 94 -15.92 15.71 11.82
N ALA A 95 -16.53 16.79 12.30
CA ALA A 95 -16.00 18.15 12.10
C ALA A 95 -14.56 18.29 12.66
N LEU A 96 -14.28 17.66 13.79
CA LEU A 96 -12.93 17.63 14.38
C LEU A 96 -11.93 16.91 13.48
N GLN A 97 -12.30 15.74 12.95
CA GLN A 97 -11.44 15.02 12.02
C GLN A 97 -11.17 15.82 10.74
N GLN A 98 -12.18 16.53 10.21
CA GLN A 98 -12.01 17.41 9.04
C GLN A 98 -11.03 18.54 9.33
N GLN A 99 -11.11 19.16 10.51
CA GLN A 99 -10.15 20.17 10.94
C GLN A 99 -8.74 19.59 11.03
N MET A 100 -8.56 18.44 11.66
CA MET A 100 -7.26 17.77 11.78
C MET A 100 -6.66 17.40 10.42
N VAL A 101 -7.49 16.98 9.45
CA VAL A 101 -7.05 16.77 8.06
C VAL A 101 -6.55 18.05 7.43
N GLN A 102 -7.24 19.17 7.66
CA GLN A 102 -6.80 20.48 7.18
C GLN A 102 -5.43 20.86 7.78
N GLU A 103 -5.23 20.65 9.07
CA GLU A 103 -3.94 20.91 9.74
C GLU A 103 -2.81 20.03 9.15
N LEU A 104 -3.10 18.75 8.86
CA LEU A 104 -2.14 17.87 8.17
C LEU A 104 -1.78 18.39 6.78
N SER A 105 -2.76 18.89 6.02
CA SER A 105 -2.54 19.48 4.70
C SER A 105 -1.66 20.73 4.77
N GLU A 106 -1.89 21.59 5.75
CA GLU A 106 -1.06 22.79 5.97
C GLU A 106 0.38 22.44 6.36
N ARG A 107 0.55 21.42 7.22
CA ARG A 107 1.89 20.87 7.55
C ARG A 107 2.59 20.34 6.31
N ALA A 108 1.90 19.58 5.47
CA ALA A 108 2.44 19.05 4.22
C ALA A 108 2.88 20.16 3.26
N ALA A 109 2.08 21.22 3.15
CA ALA A 109 2.44 22.39 2.34
C ALA A 109 3.72 23.10 2.85
N LYS A 110 3.87 23.24 4.18
CA LYS A 110 5.08 23.84 4.79
C LYS A 110 6.32 22.97 4.54
N VAL A 111 6.20 21.65 4.67
CA VAL A 111 7.30 20.72 4.37
C VAL A 111 7.68 20.79 2.89
N HIS A 112 6.69 20.85 2.00
CA HIS A 112 6.92 20.96 0.56
C HIS A 112 7.62 22.28 0.20
N ALA A 113 7.25 23.37 0.85
CA ALA A 113 7.89 24.68 0.67
C ALA A 113 9.31 24.77 1.29
N GLY A 114 9.78 23.74 1.98
CA GLY A 114 11.08 23.73 2.66
C GLY A 114 11.16 24.68 3.86
N SER A 115 10.02 25.11 4.41
CA SER A 115 9.94 26.09 5.50
C SER A 115 10.04 25.46 6.89
N VAL A 116 10.17 24.13 6.98
CA VAL A 116 10.27 23.39 8.24
C VAL A 116 11.44 22.42 8.15
N ASP A 117 12.23 22.33 9.23
CA ASP A 117 13.32 21.38 9.33
C ASP A 117 12.79 19.93 9.34
N ALA A 118 13.45 19.04 8.57
CA ALA A 118 13.03 17.66 8.41
C ALA A 118 13.04 16.85 9.72
N SER A 119 13.83 17.27 10.72
CA SER A 119 13.84 16.68 12.06
C SER A 119 12.61 17.07 12.88
N THR A 120 12.05 18.24 12.63
CA THR A 120 10.84 18.76 13.30
C THR A 120 9.58 18.15 12.69
N ASP A 121 9.43 18.24 11.35
CA ASP A 121 8.30 17.65 10.62
C ASP A 121 8.71 17.21 9.21
N ASN A 122 8.07 16.15 8.71
CA ASN A 122 8.36 15.59 7.40
C ASN A 122 7.17 14.78 6.88
N MET A 123 7.18 14.48 5.56
CA MET A 123 6.07 13.75 4.92
C MET A 123 5.82 12.36 5.51
N LEU A 124 6.84 11.67 6.03
CA LEU A 124 6.65 10.37 6.67
C LEU A 124 5.82 10.49 7.97
N LYS A 125 6.15 11.48 8.79
CA LYS A 125 5.43 11.79 10.03
C LYS A 125 3.99 12.20 9.74
N ILE A 126 3.78 13.11 8.79
CA ILE A 126 2.45 13.57 8.37
C ILE A 126 1.60 12.41 7.84
N THR A 127 2.18 11.55 7.00
CA THR A 127 1.47 10.37 6.47
C THR A 127 1.13 9.37 7.58
N SER A 128 2.01 9.19 8.57
CA SER A 128 1.75 8.36 9.73
C SER A 128 0.60 8.91 10.56
N ASP A 129 0.60 10.22 10.83
CA ASP A 129 -0.47 10.90 11.58
C ASP A 129 -1.81 10.80 10.81
N GLY A 130 -1.80 10.98 9.50
CA GLY A 130 -2.99 10.81 8.67
C GLY A 130 -3.57 9.39 8.71
N ARG A 131 -2.72 8.37 8.74
CA ARG A 131 -3.19 6.97 8.91
C ARG A 131 -3.81 6.74 10.28
N LYS A 132 -3.22 7.28 11.33
CA LYS A 132 -3.77 7.20 12.70
C LYS A 132 -5.12 7.89 12.78
N LEU A 133 -5.22 9.13 12.27
CA LEU A 133 -6.47 9.89 12.21
C LEU A 133 -7.57 9.16 11.45
N GLY A 134 -7.20 8.48 10.35
CA GLY A 134 -8.13 7.71 9.55
C GLY A 134 -8.68 6.45 10.24
N LEU A 135 -8.08 6.03 11.35
CA LEU A 135 -8.58 4.93 12.19
C LEU A 135 -9.45 5.48 13.32
N ASP A 136 -8.86 6.31 14.17
CA ASP A 136 -9.50 6.92 15.34
C ASP A 136 -8.64 8.11 15.77
N GLN A 137 -9.27 9.25 16.03
CA GLN A 137 -8.59 10.49 16.46
C GLN A 137 -7.80 10.31 17.76
N ARG A 138 -8.23 9.41 18.66
CA ARG A 138 -7.56 9.11 19.93
C ARG A 138 -6.21 8.41 19.76
N VAL A 139 -5.94 7.82 18.59
CA VAL A 139 -4.61 7.26 18.26
C VAL A 139 -3.56 8.36 18.10
N ILE A 140 -3.99 9.58 17.75
CA ILE A 140 -3.11 10.76 17.73
C ILE A 140 -3.00 11.39 19.10
N ASN A 141 -4.14 11.65 19.73
CA ASN A 141 -4.20 12.23 21.06
C ASN A 141 -5.28 11.52 21.90
N PRO A 142 -4.88 10.76 22.95
CA PRO A 142 -5.80 10.01 23.81
C PRO A 142 -6.83 10.87 24.53
N ASP A 143 -6.57 12.18 24.71
CA ASP A 143 -7.47 13.11 25.40
C ASP A 143 -8.64 13.58 24.52
N LEU A 144 -8.63 13.25 23.23
CA LEU A 144 -9.73 13.58 22.32
C LEU A 144 -10.97 12.72 22.63
N PRO A 145 -12.18 13.29 22.38
CA PRO A 145 -13.41 12.54 22.61
C PRO A 145 -13.50 11.29 21.74
N ASP A 146 -14.22 10.30 22.24
CA ASP A 146 -14.58 9.14 21.44
C ASP A 146 -15.51 9.53 20.30
N ASP A 147 -15.25 8.97 19.13
CA ASP A 147 -16.17 9.00 17.99
C ASP A 147 -16.80 7.61 17.83
N PRO A 148 -18.08 7.43 18.20
CA PRO A 148 -18.76 6.13 18.08
C PRO A 148 -18.77 5.58 16.63
N ASN A 149 -18.61 6.46 15.65
CA ASN A 149 -18.56 6.09 14.24
C ASN A 149 -17.12 5.98 13.70
N SER A 150 -16.11 5.96 14.58
CA SER A 150 -14.74 5.72 14.13
C SER A 150 -14.60 4.35 13.47
N LYS A 151 -13.62 4.19 12.57
CA LYS A 151 -13.38 2.90 11.93
C LYS A 151 -13.07 1.79 12.94
N VAL A 152 -12.43 2.15 14.05
CA VAL A 152 -12.12 1.20 15.13
C VAL A 152 -13.41 0.73 15.81
N ASN A 153 -14.28 1.65 16.21
CA ASN A 153 -15.55 1.30 16.85
C ASN A 153 -16.45 0.49 15.90
N LEU A 154 -16.59 0.91 14.65
CA LEU A 154 -17.34 0.15 13.65
C LEU A 154 -16.77 -1.26 13.42
N CYS A 155 -15.45 -1.39 13.40
CA CYS A 155 -14.79 -2.69 13.31
C CYS A 155 -15.12 -3.58 14.53
N VAL A 156 -15.07 -3.04 15.74
CA VAL A 156 -15.43 -3.74 16.98
C VAL A 156 -16.89 -4.20 16.96
N ASP A 157 -17.80 -3.34 16.53
CA ASP A 157 -19.22 -3.67 16.43
C ASP A 157 -19.48 -4.80 15.41
N ASN A 158 -18.79 -4.74 14.26
CA ASN A 158 -18.88 -5.79 13.26
C ASN A 158 -18.31 -7.13 13.77
N ILE A 159 -17.15 -7.11 14.43
CA ILE A 159 -16.56 -8.30 15.04
C ILE A 159 -17.51 -8.90 16.07
N HIS A 160 -18.09 -8.07 16.94
CA HIS A 160 -19.02 -8.52 17.97
C HIS A 160 -20.29 -9.13 17.36
N ARG A 161 -20.87 -8.47 16.36
CA ARG A 161 -22.04 -8.97 15.63
C ARG A 161 -21.76 -10.33 14.96
N ILE A 162 -20.67 -10.43 14.22
CA ILE A 162 -20.28 -11.68 13.54
C ILE A 162 -20.02 -12.80 14.57
N TRP A 163 -19.43 -12.44 15.70
CA TRP A 163 -19.19 -13.39 16.77
C TRP A 163 -20.50 -13.91 17.39
N GLN A 164 -21.45 -13.01 17.65
CA GLN A 164 -22.78 -13.40 18.16
C GLN A 164 -23.52 -14.30 17.17
N ASP A 165 -23.55 -13.91 15.90
CA ASP A 165 -24.26 -14.66 14.85
C ASP A 165 -23.61 -16.03 14.60
N GLY A 166 -22.28 -16.13 14.73
CA GLY A 166 -21.51 -17.34 14.45
C GLY A 166 -21.24 -18.25 15.66
N GLN A 167 -21.78 -17.96 16.86
CA GLN A 167 -21.48 -18.71 18.08
C GLN A 167 -21.74 -20.22 17.96
N ALA A 168 -22.85 -20.60 17.33
CA ALA A 168 -23.23 -22.00 17.16
C ALA A 168 -22.28 -22.75 16.20
N GLU A 169 -21.70 -22.06 15.25
CA GLU A 169 -20.83 -22.61 14.21
C GLU A 169 -19.34 -22.50 14.58
N LYS A 170 -19.00 -21.86 15.70
CA LYS A 170 -17.63 -21.61 16.17
C LYS A 170 -16.74 -20.98 15.08
N LEU A 171 -17.28 -19.97 14.37
CA LEU A 171 -16.58 -19.28 13.30
C LEU A 171 -15.32 -18.58 13.84
N THR A 172 -14.24 -18.66 13.05
CA THR A 172 -12.99 -17.94 13.32
C THR A 172 -12.98 -16.61 12.58
N GLN A 173 -12.59 -15.56 13.28
CA GLN A 173 -12.34 -14.23 12.71
C GLN A 173 -10.84 -13.96 12.72
N LEU A 174 -10.30 -13.43 11.61
CA LEU A 174 -8.89 -13.13 11.41
C LEU A 174 -8.68 -11.63 11.17
#